data_9d69acfe99e5c3d756aaa460aa0cfad7
#
_entry.id   9d69acfe99e5c3d756aaa460aa0cfad7
#
_cell.length_a   1.000
_cell.length_b   1.000
_cell.length_c   1.000
_cell.angle_alpha   90.00
_cell.angle_beta   90.00
_cell.angle_gamma   90.00
#
_symmetry.space_group_name_H-M   'P 1'
#
loop_
_entity.id
_entity.type
_entity.pdbx_description
1 polymer ?
#
loop_
_entity_poly.entity_id
_entity_poly.type
_entity_poly.pdbx_seq_one_letter_code
_entity_poly.pdbx_strand_id
1 'polypeptide(L)'
;MANKPETKQAYEAKIKAQIDKLNAQIDEMKAKAKQAKADAAINYHKKIEELSTKRDAVKTKFQELQNSSEQAWGDVKVGFEKAWNDLHNAFDSAVSKFK
;
A
#
# COMPACT_ATOMS: atom_id res chain seq x y z
N MET A 1 -1.24 29.45 15.02
CA MET A 1 -2.04 28.42 14.38
C MET A 1 -1.94 27.11 15.12
N ALA A 2 -2.98 26.69 15.67
CA ALA A 2 -2.98 25.44 16.39
C ALA A 2 -2.96 24.26 15.42
N ASN A 3 -2.06 23.33 15.66
CA ASN A 3 -2.06 22.08 14.94
C ASN A 3 -3.21 21.23 15.50
N LYS A 4 -4.24 21.08 14.72
CA LYS A 4 -5.31 20.20 15.11
C LYS A 4 -4.83 18.77 15.01
N PRO A 5 -5.12 17.93 16.01
CA PRO A 5 -4.83 16.51 15.88
C PRO A 5 -5.54 15.97 14.64
N GLU A 6 -4.87 15.10 13.93
CA GLU A 6 -5.47 14.44 12.78
C GLU A 6 -6.66 13.60 13.25
N THR A 7 -7.81 13.80 12.65
CA THR A 7 -8.97 13.00 12.98
C THR A 7 -8.89 11.65 12.26
N LYS A 8 -9.59 10.67 12.82
CA LYS A 8 -9.70 9.35 12.20
C LYS A 8 -10.20 9.46 10.76
N GLN A 9 -11.25 10.28 10.54
CA GLN A 9 -11.84 10.45 9.21
C GLN A 9 -10.87 11.07 8.21
N ALA A 10 -10.14 12.09 8.64
CA ALA A 10 -9.15 12.74 7.78
C ALA A 10 -8.02 11.77 7.42
N TYR A 11 -7.58 11.00 8.39
CA TYR A 11 -6.55 9.98 8.17
C TYR A 11 -7.03 8.91 7.19
N GLU A 12 -8.25 8.41 7.39
CA GLU A 12 -8.84 7.41 6.50
C GLU A 12 -8.93 7.91 5.06
N ALA A 13 -9.39 9.13 4.86
CA ALA A 13 -9.50 9.72 3.53
C ALA A 13 -8.15 9.82 2.83
N LYS A 14 -7.14 10.27 3.57
CA LYS A 14 -5.78 10.39 3.08
C LYS A 14 -5.22 9.03 2.65
N ILE A 15 -5.39 8.03 3.51
CA ILE A 15 -4.87 6.68 3.24
C ILE A 15 -5.61 6.03 2.09
N LYS A 16 -6.93 6.20 2.02
CA LYS A 16 -7.70 5.65 0.91
C LYS A 16 -7.19 6.16 -0.42
N ALA A 17 -6.92 7.45 -0.51
CA ALA A 17 -6.37 8.05 -1.73
C ALA A 17 -5.01 7.45 -2.07
N GLN A 18 -4.18 7.24 -1.07
CA GLN A 18 -2.84 6.65 -1.28
C GLN A 18 -2.94 5.19 -1.72
N ILE A 19 -3.85 4.42 -1.14
CA ILE A 19 -4.07 3.03 -1.54
C ILE A 19 -4.59 2.96 -2.98
N ASP A 20 -5.53 3.83 -3.34
CA ASP A 20 -6.06 3.87 -4.70
C ASP A 20 -4.97 4.19 -5.71
N LYS A 21 -4.10 5.14 -5.39
CA LYS A 21 -2.95 5.49 -6.22
C LYS A 21 -2.01 4.30 -6.37
N LEU A 22 -1.72 3.62 -5.29
CA LEU A 22 -0.83 2.47 -5.30
C LEU A 22 -1.42 1.32 -6.14
N ASN A 23 -2.72 1.07 -6.01
CA ASN A 23 -3.41 0.07 -6.83
C ASN A 23 -3.25 0.37 -8.32
N ALA A 24 -3.41 1.63 -8.71
CA ALA A 24 -3.23 2.04 -10.09
C ALA A 24 -1.79 1.79 -10.56
N GLN A 25 -0.82 2.06 -9.69
CA GLN A 25 0.59 1.84 -10.01
C GLN A 25 0.91 0.35 -10.15
N ILE A 26 0.32 -0.49 -9.33
CA ILE A 26 0.49 -1.95 -9.42
C ILE A 26 -0.13 -2.46 -10.73
N ASP A 27 -1.30 -1.95 -11.11
CA ASP A 27 -1.94 -2.32 -12.37
C ASP A 27 -1.09 -1.91 -13.56
N GLU A 28 -0.44 -0.75 -13.48
CA GLU A 28 0.49 -0.29 -14.50
C GLU A 28 1.68 -1.23 -14.62
N MET A 29 2.22 -1.70 -13.50
CA MET A 29 3.29 -2.68 -13.48
C MET A 29 2.86 -4.00 -14.13
N LYS A 30 1.62 -4.43 -13.87
CA LYS A 30 1.07 -5.64 -14.48
C LYS A 30 1.03 -5.50 -16.01
N ALA A 31 0.65 -4.34 -16.50
CA ALA A 31 0.61 -4.08 -17.95
C ALA A 31 2.03 -4.14 -18.53
N LYS A 32 3.01 -3.57 -17.84
CA LYS A 32 4.40 -3.62 -18.28
C LYS A 32 4.95 -5.05 -18.27
N ALA A 33 4.56 -5.84 -17.28
CA ALA A 33 4.99 -7.23 -17.19
C ALA A 33 4.50 -8.05 -18.37
N LYS A 34 3.32 -7.76 -18.87
CA LYS A 34 2.75 -8.46 -20.04
C LYS A 34 3.55 -8.19 -21.31
N GLN A 35 4.25 -7.08 -21.37
CA GLN A 35 5.05 -6.68 -22.54
C GLN A 35 6.50 -7.11 -22.41
N ALA A 36 6.91 -7.63 -21.26
CA ALA A 36 8.28 -8.01 -21.00
C ALA A 36 8.60 -9.35 -21.65
N LYS A 37 9.88 -9.56 -21.95
CA LYS A 37 10.36 -10.84 -22.43
C LYS A 37 10.20 -11.90 -21.33
N ALA A 38 10.12 -13.17 -21.73
CA ALA A 38 9.78 -14.27 -20.85
C ALA A 38 10.56 -14.28 -19.53
N ASP A 39 11.88 -14.14 -19.60
CA ASP A 39 12.73 -14.19 -18.39
C ASP A 39 12.47 -13.01 -17.47
N ALA A 40 12.34 -11.81 -18.05
CA ALA A 40 12.04 -10.61 -17.29
C ALA A 40 10.62 -10.66 -16.72
N ALA A 41 9.69 -11.24 -17.49
CA ALA A 41 8.29 -11.36 -17.06
C ALA A 41 8.16 -12.19 -15.79
N ILE A 42 8.94 -13.25 -15.64
CA ILE A 42 8.93 -14.09 -14.45
C ILE A 42 9.30 -13.26 -13.21
N ASN A 43 10.35 -12.47 -13.31
CA ASN A 43 10.80 -11.61 -12.21
C ASN A 43 9.76 -10.53 -11.90
N TYR A 44 9.17 -9.94 -12.92
CA TYR A 44 8.14 -8.92 -12.75
C TYR A 44 6.91 -9.52 -12.05
N HIS A 45 6.48 -10.70 -12.45
CA HIS A 45 5.33 -11.35 -11.84
C HIS A 45 5.57 -11.67 -10.37
N LYS A 46 6.78 -12.11 -10.02
CA LYS A 46 7.15 -12.35 -8.62
C LYS A 46 7.04 -11.07 -7.79
N LYS A 47 7.56 -9.97 -8.32
CA LYS A 47 7.51 -8.68 -7.62
C LYS A 47 6.08 -8.17 -7.49
N ILE A 48 5.29 -8.31 -8.53
CA ILE A 48 3.88 -7.88 -8.52
C ILE A 48 3.10 -8.72 -7.51
N GLU A 49 3.34 -10.02 -7.46
CA GLU A 49 2.70 -10.91 -6.51
C GLU A 49 3.03 -10.52 -5.07
N GLU A 50 4.31 -10.22 -4.81
CA GLU A 50 4.75 -9.74 -3.51
C GLU A 50 4.07 -8.44 -3.13
N LEU A 51 4.00 -7.49 -4.07
CA LEU A 51 3.34 -6.21 -3.83
C LEU A 51 1.84 -6.40 -3.58
N SER A 52 1.20 -7.28 -4.32
CA SER A 52 -0.22 -7.57 -4.15
C SER A 52 -0.51 -8.16 -2.78
N THR A 53 0.34 -9.06 -2.32
CA THR A 53 0.21 -9.66 -0.98
C THR A 53 0.36 -8.62 0.10
N LYS A 54 1.36 -7.74 -0.02
CA LYS A 54 1.58 -6.68 0.95
C LYS A 54 0.47 -5.63 0.91
N ARG A 55 -0.05 -5.35 -0.29
CA ARG A 55 -1.20 -4.45 -0.44
C ARG A 55 -2.43 -5.03 0.27
N ASP A 56 -2.67 -6.32 0.14
CA ASP A 56 -3.80 -6.96 0.80
C ASP A 56 -3.66 -6.88 2.32
N ALA A 57 -2.45 -7.02 2.83
CA ALA A 57 -2.19 -6.84 4.26
C ALA A 57 -2.50 -5.41 4.71
N VAL A 58 -2.11 -4.42 3.91
CA VAL A 58 -2.42 -3.01 4.17
C VAL A 58 -3.93 -2.78 4.17
N LYS A 59 -4.63 -3.35 3.19
CA LYS A 59 -6.09 -3.22 3.12
C LYS A 59 -6.77 -3.81 4.36
N THR A 60 -6.31 -4.96 4.81
CA THR A 60 -6.83 -5.58 6.02
C THR A 60 -6.62 -4.68 7.24
N LYS A 61 -5.42 -4.13 7.38
CA LYS A 61 -5.12 -3.20 8.48
C LYS A 61 -5.94 -1.93 8.38
N PHE A 62 -6.20 -1.47 7.15
CA PHE A 62 -7.04 -0.29 6.94
C PHE A 62 -8.48 -0.57 7.38
N GLN A 63 -9.00 -1.76 7.08
CA GLN A 63 -10.33 -2.16 7.53
C GLN A 63 -10.41 -2.21 9.05
N GLU A 64 -9.36 -2.73 9.70
CA GLU A 64 -9.29 -2.73 11.16
C GLU A 64 -9.31 -1.30 11.70
N LEU A 65 -8.61 -0.39 11.04
CA LEU A 65 -8.60 1.01 11.41
C LEU A 65 -9.99 1.63 11.29
N GLN A 66 -10.67 1.37 10.18
CA GLN A 66 -12.02 1.89 9.95
C GLN A 66 -13.01 1.39 10.98
N ASN A 67 -12.84 0.17 11.44
CA ASN A 67 -13.73 -0.46 12.43
C ASN A 67 -13.33 -0.16 13.86
N SER A 68 -12.20 0.50 14.09
CA SER A 68 -11.75 0.83 15.42
C SER A 68 -12.53 1.98 16.03
N SER A 69 -12.62 2.02 17.35
CA SER A 69 -13.26 3.12 18.07
C SER A 69 -12.38 4.37 18.03
N GLU A 70 -12.97 5.50 18.38
CA GLU A 70 -12.23 6.77 18.49
C GLU A 70 -11.07 6.66 19.47
N GLN A 71 -11.22 5.81 20.49
CA GLN A 71 -10.19 5.65 21.50
C GLN A 71 -9.08 4.70 21.06
N ALA A 72 -9.41 3.73 20.21
CA ALA A 72 -8.50 2.67 19.82
C ALA A 72 -7.78 2.93 18.49
N TRP A 73 -8.29 3.84 17.65
CA TRP A 73 -7.73 3.98 16.30
C TRP A 73 -6.26 4.40 16.29
N GLY A 74 -5.81 5.13 17.33
CA GLY A 74 -4.40 5.51 17.43
C GLY A 74 -3.47 4.30 17.50
N ASP A 75 -3.88 3.27 18.24
CA ASP A 75 -3.10 2.03 18.34
C ASP A 75 -3.16 1.22 17.06
N VAL A 76 -4.33 1.16 16.44
CA VAL A 76 -4.51 0.44 15.17
C VAL A 76 -3.70 1.14 14.07
N LYS A 77 -3.63 2.47 14.11
CA LYS A 77 -2.83 3.27 13.19
C LYS A 77 -1.36 2.84 13.19
N VAL A 78 -0.80 2.56 14.36
CA VAL A 78 0.59 2.12 14.46
C VAL A 78 0.81 0.82 13.68
N GLY A 79 -0.09 -0.13 13.84
CA GLY A 79 -0.03 -1.40 13.10
C GLY A 79 -0.20 -1.19 11.61
N PHE A 80 -1.12 -0.31 11.23
CA PHE A 80 -1.34 0.04 9.82
C PHE A 80 -0.08 0.66 9.20
N GLU A 81 0.53 1.62 9.89
CA GLU A 81 1.71 2.30 9.37
C GLU A 81 2.89 1.36 9.18
N LYS A 82 3.00 0.37 10.03
CA LYS A 82 4.02 -0.65 9.89
C LYS A 82 3.84 -1.44 8.60
N ALA A 83 2.60 -1.88 8.33
CA ALA A 83 2.26 -2.59 7.11
C ALA A 83 2.43 -1.68 5.88
N TRP A 84 2.06 -0.42 6.00
CA TRP A 84 2.22 0.58 4.94
C TRP A 84 3.68 0.78 4.58
N ASN A 85 4.55 0.96 5.57
CA ASN A 85 5.97 1.14 5.34
C ASN A 85 6.58 -0.08 4.66
N ASP A 86 6.16 -1.27 5.06
CA ASP A 86 6.62 -2.51 4.49
C ASP A 86 6.25 -2.59 3.00
N LEU A 87 4.99 -2.24 2.68
CA LEU A 87 4.52 -2.19 1.30
C LEU A 87 5.28 -1.14 0.49
N HIS A 88 5.46 0.04 1.06
CA HIS A 88 6.15 1.14 0.38
C HIS A 88 7.59 0.77 0.05
N ASN A 89 8.29 0.14 0.99
CA ASN A 89 9.66 -0.31 0.77
C ASN A 89 9.74 -1.37 -0.33
N ALA A 90 8.79 -2.31 -0.32
CA ALA A 90 8.71 -3.33 -1.36
C ALA A 90 8.42 -2.71 -2.71
N PHE A 91 7.54 -1.69 -2.75
CA PHE A 91 7.21 -0.98 -3.98
C PHE A 91 8.44 -0.27 -4.56
N ASP A 92 9.18 0.46 -3.72
CA ASP A 92 10.39 1.14 -4.16
C ASP A 92 11.41 0.17 -4.72
N SER A 93 11.57 -0.97 -4.07
CA SER A 93 12.47 -2.03 -4.53
C SER A 93 12.03 -2.56 -5.89
N ALA A 94 10.73 -2.79 -6.06
CA ALA A 94 10.18 -3.29 -7.32
C ALA A 94 10.37 -2.29 -8.45
N VAL A 95 10.12 -1.00 -8.20
CA VAL A 95 10.30 0.06 -9.20
C VAL A 95 11.73 0.11 -9.67
N SER A 96 12.69 -0.04 -8.75
CA SER A 96 14.12 -0.08 -9.11
C SER A 96 14.43 -1.23 -10.06
N LYS A 97 13.77 -2.36 -9.87
CA LYS A 97 13.98 -3.54 -10.73
C LYS A 97 13.34 -3.39 -12.11
N PHE A 98 12.30 -2.54 -12.21
CA PHE A 98 11.56 -2.36 -13.47
C PHE A 98 12.18 -1.29 -14.37
N LYS A 99 13.19 -0.62 -13.91
CA LYS A 99 13.88 0.39 -14.72
C LYS A 99 14.80 -0.25 -15.76
#